data_5d77c129f7836f27ead6bf7e021bdf7d
#
_entry.id   5d77c129f7836f27ead6bf7e021bdf7d
#
_cell.length_a   1.000
_cell.length_b   1.000
_cell.length_c   1.000
_cell.angle_alpha   90.00
_cell.angle_beta   90.00
_cell.angle_gamma   90.00
#
_symmetry.space_group_name_H-M   'P 1'
#
loop_
_entity.id
_entity.type
_entity.pdbx_description
1 polymer ?
#
loop_
_entity_poly.entity_id
_entity_poly.type
_entity_poly.pdbx_seq_one_letter_code
_entity_poly.pdbx_strand_id
1 'polypeptide(L)'
;DLHSFPTRRSSDLIRMPILKAMGERSDPRKWTGANKMDIAIHHLIRGCLLKNDSIVRVNADEIFYPVQIVANEGIQEDLSYHQHGPQLYIGGYGTVFVDNIVRMGNILNGTKYAMNPEKLTLFSNFIRNTYFNVFRSRYLDFSVTGRGVSRKGTLDYGDCAALFRNL
;
A
#
# COMPACT_ATOMS: atom_id res chain seq x y z
N ASP A 1 -50.35 -7.43 19.70
CA ASP A 1 -49.38 -7.47 18.60
C ASP A 1 -48.41 -6.31 18.75
N LEU A 2 -47.32 -6.57 19.48
CA LEU A 2 -46.17 -5.67 19.54
C LEU A 2 -45.44 -5.79 18.22
N HIS A 3 -45.70 -4.87 17.29
CA HIS A 3 -44.90 -4.71 16.09
C HIS A 3 -43.46 -4.45 16.52
N SER A 4 -42.61 -5.49 16.40
CA SER A 4 -41.19 -5.36 16.59
C SER A 4 -40.66 -4.40 15.52
N PHE A 5 -40.38 -3.16 15.91
CA PHE A 5 -39.54 -2.27 15.12
C PHE A 5 -38.24 -3.04 14.82
N PRO A 6 -37.79 -3.09 13.57
CA PRO A 6 -36.50 -3.65 13.27
C PRO A 6 -35.49 -2.78 14.02
N THR A 7 -35.01 -3.27 15.16
CA THR A 7 -33.92 -2.61 15.88
C THR A 7 -32.73 -2.61 14.92
N ARG A 8 -32.45 -1.44 14.35
CA ARG A 8 -31.17 -1.22 13.67
C ARG A 8 -30.10 -1.65 14.68
N ARG A 9 -29.36 -2.71 14.37
CA ARG A 9 -28.29 -3.15 15.25
C ARG A 9 -27.40 -1.94 15.50
N SER A 10 -26.97 -1.74 16.75
CA SER A 10 -26.07 -0.63 17.11
C SER A 10 -24.83 -0.56 16.20
N SER A 11 -24.39 -1.71 15.67
CA SER A 11 -23.37 -1.82 14.64
C SER A 11 -23.69 -1.03 13.35
N ASP A 12 -24.95 -0.90 12.95
CA ASP A 12 -25.34 -0.18 11.73
C ASP A 12 -25.31 1.33 11.93
N LEU A 13 -25.53 1.81 13.15
CA LEU A 13 -25.46 3.24 13.50
C LEU A 13 -24.03 3.77 13.38
N ILE A 14 -23.03 2.95 13.71
CA ILE A 14 -21.60 3.31 13.59
C ILE A 14 -21.10 3.03 12.18
N ARG A 15 -21.50 1.90 11.59
CA ARG A 15 -21.05 1.45 10.28
C ARG A 15 -21.36 2.43 9.16
N MET A 16 -22.58 2.94 9.08
CA MET A 16 -23.00 3.81 7.97
C MET A 16 -22.23 5.14 7.90
N PRO A 17 -22.03 5.89 9.01
CA PRO A 17 -21.18 7.09 8.99
C PRO A 17 -19.73 6.80 8.58
N ILE A 18 -19.14 5.68 9.05
CA ILE A 18 -17.78 5.28 8.66
C ILE A 18 -17.71 5.00 7.16
N LEU A 19 -18.64 4.22 6.61
CA LEU A 19 -18.68 3.90 5.19
C LEU A 19 -18.87 5.13 4.31
N LYS A 20 -19.65 6.12 4.79
CA LYS A 20 -19.81 7.42 4.12
C LYS A 20 -18.48 8.18 4.12
N ALA A 21 -17.86 8.37 5.28
CA ALA A 21 -16.59 9.07 5.41
C ALA A 21 -15.48 8.41 4.56
N MET A 22 -15.43 7.07 4.52
CA MET A 22 -14.50 6.35 3.63
C MET A 22 -14.79 6.61 2.15
N GLY A 23 -16.06 6.78 1.76
CA GLY A 23 -16.45 7.10 0.39
C GLY A 23 -16.11 8.53 -0.05
N GLU A 24 -15.92 9.43 0.90
CA GLU A 24 -15.54 10.82 0.66
C GLU A 24 -14.02 11.01 0.50
N ARG A 25 -13.22 9.95 0.69
CA ARG A 25 -11.78 9.97 0.42
C ARG A 25 -11.50 10.27 -1.05
N SER A 26 -10.35 10.90 -1.29
CA SER A 26 -9.90 11.20 -2.65
C SER A 26 -9.88 9.95 -3.55
N ASP A 27 -10.09 10.15 -4.85
CA ASP A 27 -9.95 9.10 -5.85
C ASP A 27 -8.47 8.66 -5.94
N PRO A 28 -8.13 7.36 -5.78
CA PRO A 28 -6.76 6.88 -5.84
C PRO A 28 -6.09 7.16 -7.19
N ARG A 29 -6.87 7.28 -8.28
CA ARG A 29 -6.35 7.59 -9.62
C ARG A 29 -5.70 8.98 -9.74
N LYS A 30 -5.98 9.87 -8.79
CA LYS A 30 -5.36 11.21 -8.71
C LYS A 30 -4.01 11.23 -8.01
N TRP A 31 -3.54 10.08 -7.54
CA TRP A 31 -2.34 9.95 -6.73
C TRP A 31 -1.35 8.96 -7.34
N THR A 32 -0.11 9.00 -6.88
CA THR A 32 0.99 8.14 -7.33
C THR A 32 1.60 7.36 -6.16
N GLY A 33 2.39 6.33 -6.47
CA GLY A 33 3.19 5.58 -5.51
C GLY A 33 2.42 5.12 -4.27
N ALA A 34 3.04 5.26 -3.11
CA ALA A 34 2.49 4.82 -1.82
C ALA A 34 1.17 5.53 -1.45
N ASN A 35 1.03 6.82 -1.78
CA ASN A 35 -0.20 7.58 -1.49
C ASN A 35 -1.43 7.02 -2.24
N LYS A 36 -1.25 6.62 -3.50
CA LYS A 36 -2.30 5.94 -4.28
C LYS A 36 -2.77 4.67 -3.56
N MET A 37 -1.83 3.87 -3.10
CA MET A 37 -2.11 2.60 -2.42
C MET A 37 -2.89 2.80 -1.12
N ASP A 38 -2.48 3.75 -0.28
CA ASP A 38 -3.16 4.04 0.98
C ASP A 38 -4.63 4.39 0.76
N ILE A 39 -4.93 5.20 -0.26
CA ILE A 39 -6.30 5.59 -0.59
C ILE A 39 -7.07 4.39 -1.17
N ALA A 40 -6.46 3.63 -2.08
CA ALA A 40 -7.09 2.47 -2.69
C ALA A 40 -7.44 1.38 -1.66
N ILE A 41 -6.56 1.14 -0.67
CA ILE A 41 -6.81 0.19 0.43
C ILE A 41 -8.07 0.60 1.22
N HIS A 42 -8.25 1.89 1.53
CA HIS A 42 -9.46 2.36 2.21
C HIS A 42 -10.72 2.07 1.39
N HIS A 43 -10.69 2.34 0.07
CA HIS A 43 -11.82 2.06 -0.80
C HIS A 43 -12.07 0.57 -0.99
N LEU A 44 -11.02 -0.26 -1.04
CA LEU A 44 -11.15 -1.72 -1.08
C LEU A 44 -11.87 -2.24 0.17
N ILE A 45 -11.42 -1.82 1.36
CA ILE A 45 -12.07 -2.19 2.63
C ILE A 45 -13.54 -1.75 2.63
N ARG A 46 -13.82 -0.53 2.17
CA ARG A 46 -15.20 -0.04 1.99
C ARG A 46 -16.01 -0.95 1.06
N GLY A 47 -15.43 -1.37 -0.06
CA GLY A 47 -16.05 -2.28 -1.02
C GLY A 47 -16.42 -3.62 -0.37
N CYS A 48 -15.51 -4.19 0.42
CA CYS A 48 -15.76 -5.42 1.17
C CYS A 48 -16.91 -5.26 2.17
N LEU A 49 -16.92 -4.16 2.94
CA LEU A 49 -17.99 -3.88 3.91
C LEU A 49 -19.36 -3.66 3.25
N LEU A 50 -19.37 -3.11 2.06
CA LEU A 50 -20.58 -2.91 1.24
C LEU A 50 -20.98 -4.17 0.45
N LYS A 51 -20.12 -5.20 0.42
CA LYS A 51 -20.26 -6.39 -0.45
C LYS A 51 -20.39 -5.99 -1.94
N ASN A 52 -19.65 -4.98 -2.36
CA ASN A 52 -19.65 -4.44 -3.71
C ASN A 52 -18.40 -4.88 -4.47
N ASP A 53 -18.55 -5.87 -5.33
CA ASP A 53 -17.47 -6.45 -6.14
C ASP A 53 -16.76 -5.44 -7.04
N SER A 54 -17.50 -4.52 -7.63
CA SER A 54 -16.93 -3.51 -8.53
C SER A 54 -15.99 -2.56 -7.80
N ILE A 55 -16.36 -2.12 -6.58
CA ILE A 55 -15.49 -1.28 -5.75
C ILE A 55 -14.23 -2.05 -5.35
N VAL A 56 -14.38 -3.33 -4.96
CA VAL A 56 -13.23 -4.17 -4.58
C VAL A 56 -12.28 -4.34 -5.76
N ARG A 57 -12.80 -4.70 -6.95
CA ARG A 57 -12.00 -4.93 -8.16
C ARG A 57 -11.20 -3.70 -8.55
N VAL A 58 -11.86 -2.57 -8.73
CA VAL A 58 -11.21 -1.33 -9.16
C VAL A 58 -10.09 -0.95 -8.18
N ASN A 59 -10.33 -1.08 -6.88
CA ASN A 59 -9.32 -0.68 -5.89
C ASN A 59 -8.22 -1.72 -5.69
N ALA A 60 -8.45 -3.00 -5.94
CA ALA A 60 -7.38 -3.99 -6.01
C ALA A 60 -6.42 -3.68 -7.18
N ASP A 61 -6.96 -3.33 -8.34
CA ASP A 61 -6.16 -2.91 -9.49
C ASP A 61 -5.34 -1.64 -9.17
N GLU A 62 -5.92 -0.65 -8.48
CA GLU A 62 -5.22 0.58 -8.09
C GLU A 62 -4.16 0.33 -7.00
N ILE A 63 -4.34 -0.63 -6.11
CA ILE A 63 -3.32 -1.04 -5.13
C ILE A 63 -2.08 -1.60 -5.83
N PHE A 64 -2.25 -2.45 -6.83
CA PHE A 64 -1.14 -3.05 -7.55
C PHE A 64 -0.67 -2.23 -8.76
N TYR A 65 -1.38 -1.14 -9.09
CA TYR A 65 -0.99 -0.25 -10.19
C TYR A 65 0.44 0.27 -10.06
N PRO A 66 0.94 0.72 -8.89
CA PRO A 66 2.31 1.24 -8.75
C PRO A 66 3.42 0.22 -8.98
N VAL A 67 3.10 -1.08 -9.06
CA VAL A 67 4.07 -2.12 -9.41
C VAL A 67 4.25 -2.13 -10.93
N GLN A 68 5.01 -1.17 -11.41
CA GLN A 68 5.42 -1.02 -12.82
C GLN A 68 6.64 -0.09 -12.90
N ILE A 69 7.37 -0.19 -13.99
CA ILE A 69 8.45 0.76 -14.30
C ILE A 69 7.83 2.07 -14.76
N VAL A 70 8.27 3.18 -14.17
CA VAL A 70 7.78 4.52 -14.48
C VAL A 70 8.94 5.52 -14.58
N ALA A 71 8.74 6.60 -15.32
CA ALA A 71 9.75 7.68 -15.43
C ALA A 71 9.66 8.72 -14.30
N ASN A 72 8.60 8.67 -13.50
CA ASN A 72 8.35 9.65 -12.43
C ASN A 72 8.42 8.98 -11.05
N GLU A 73 7.38 9.14 -10.22
CA GLU A 73 7.32 8.55 -8.89
C GLU A 73 6.95 7.06 -8.94
N GLY A 74 7.74 6.21 -8.33
CA GLY A 74 7.59 4.76 -8.29
C GLY A 74 8.90 4.03 -8.61
N ILE A 75 8.80 2.76 -9.07
CA ILE A 75 9.96 1.94 -9.46
C ILE A 75 10.51 2.45 -10.80
N GLN A 76 11.81 2.75 -10.82
CA GLN A 76 12.51 3.20 -12.02
C GLN A 76 13.07 2.01 -12.80
N GLU A 77 13.63 2.27 -14.00
CA GLU A 77 14.22 1.24 -14.87
C GLU A 77 15.41 0.52 -14.23
N ASP A 78 16.18 1.23 -13.40
CA ASP A 78 17.30 0.68 -12.61
C ASP A 78 16.85 0.00 -11.32
N LEU A 79 15.55 -0.18 -11.12
CA LEU A 79 14.90 -0.68 -9.91
C LEU A 79 15.08 0.23 -8.66
N SER A 80 15.51 1.47 -8.81
CA SER A 80 15.40 2.44 -7.71
C SER A 80 13.94 2.82 -7.47
N TYR A 81 13.64 3.43 -6.32
CA TYR A 81 12.30 3.93 -6.01
C TYR A 81 12.34 5.43 -5.74
N HIS A 82 11.57 6.17 -6.53
CA HIS A 82 11.45 7.62 -6.41
C HIS A 82 10.09 8.04 -5.85
N GLN A 83 10.10 9.11 -5.07
CA GLN A 83 8.90 9.79 -4.58
C GLN A 83 9.19 11.27 -4.36
N HIS A 84 8.19 12.12 -4.55
CA HIS A 84 8.31 13.60 -4.56
C HIS A 84 9.23 14.09 -5.69
N GLY A 85 8.96 13.67 -6.92
CA GLY A 85 9.77 13.91 -8.09
C GLY A 85 10.96 12.93 -8.17
N PRO A 86 12.10 13.33 -8.72
CA PRO A 86 13.24 12.43 -8.94
C PRO A 86 14.07 12.20 -7.66
N GLN A 87 13.43 12.14 -6.52
CA GLN A 87 14.11 11.93 -5.24
C GLN A 87 14.18 10.45 -4.92
N LEU A 88 15.38 9.92 -4.76
CA LEU A 88 15.62 8.55 -4.31
C LEU A 88 15.08 8.37 -2.89
N TYR A 89 14.02 7.57 -2.73
CA TYR A 89 13.29 7.50 -1.47
C TYR A 89 12.82 6.06 -1.15
N ILE A 90 13.76 5.12 -1.20
CA ILE A 90 13.51 3.70 -0.87
C ILE A 90 13.13 3.54 0.61
N GLY A 91 13.80 4.29 1.50
CA GLY A 91 13.31 4.48 2.87
C GLY A 91 12.01 5.30 2.89
N GLY A 92 11.30 5.31 3.99
CA GLY A 92 10.04 6.06 4.08
C GLY A 92 9.00 5.59 3.07
N TYR A 93 8.81 6.30 1.97
CA TYR A 93 7.78 5.98 0.97
C TYR A 93 7.98 4.62 0.29
N GLY A 94 9.22 4.25 -0.02
CA GLY A 94 9.51 2.93 -0.56
C GLY A 94 9.20 1.81 0.44
N THR A 95 9.46 2.03 1.72
CA THR A 95 9.07 1.08 2.78
C THR A 95 7.55 0.95 2.88
N VAL A 96 6.82 2.06 2.85
CA VAL A 96 5.34 2.03 2.84
C VAL A 96 4.82 1.32 1.60
N PHE A 97 5.43 1.55 0.44
CA PHE A 97 5.10 0.84 -0.80
C PHE A 97 5.28 -0.67 -0.64
N VAL A 98 6.45 -1.13 -0.15
CA VAL A 98 6.74 -2.55 0.07
C VAL A 98 5.75 -3.17 1.05
N ASP A 99 5.55 -2.54 2.20
CA ASP A 99 4.65 -3.04 3.26
C ASP A 99 3.21 -3.19 2.75
N ASN A 100 2.71 -2.21 2.02
CA ASN A 100 1.37 -2.27 1.44
C ASN A 100 1.26 -3.38 0.37
N ILE A 101 2.25 -3.54 -0.52
CA ILE A 101 2.22 -4.61 -1.54
C ILE A 101 2.25 -5.99 -0.89
N VAL A 102 3.12 -6.20 0.10
CA VAL A 102 3.21 -7.48 0.81
C VAL A 102 1.92 -7.80 1.54
N ARG A 103 1.43 -6.84 2.33
CA ARG A 103 0.20 -7.01 3.11
C ARG A 103 -1.00 -7.32 2.22
N MET A 104 -1.21 -6.52 1.18
CA MET A 104 -2.36 -6.71 0.29
C MET A 104 -2.17 -7.89 -0.65
N GLY A 105 -0.94 -8.17 -1.07
CA GLY A 105 -0.59 -9.38 -1.80
C GLY A 105 -0.99 -10.63 -1.04
N ASN A 106 -0.64 -10.72 0.23
CA ASN A 106 -1.01 -11.85 1.09
C ASN A 106 -2.53 -11.96 1.30
N ILE A 107 -3.22 -10.82 1.56
CA ILE A 107 -4.68 -10.81 1.78
C ILE A 107 -5.45 -11.24 0.53
N LEU A 108 -5.00 -10.80 -0.65
CA LEU A 108 -5.70 -11.03 -1.91
C LEU A 108 -5.21 -12.29 -2.64
N ASN A 109 -4.16 -12.95 -2.14
CA ASN A 109 -3.64 -14.18 -2.74
C ASN A 109 -4.72 -15.26 -2.84
N GLY A 110 -4.73 -15.99 -3.95
CA GLY A 110 -5.72 -17.02 -4.21
C GLY A 110 -7.13 -16.51 -4.52
N THR A 111 -7.33 -15.19 -4.55
CA THR A 111 -8.60 -14.59 -4.97
C THR A 111 -8.53 -14.10 -6.42
N LYS A 112 -9.69 -13.77 -7.01
CA LYS A 112 -9.76 -13.16 -8.35
C LYS A 112 -9.19 -11.73 -8.40
N TYR A 113 -8.74 -11.18 -7.29
CA TYR A 113 -8.14 -9.86 -7.13
C TYR A 113 -6.63 -9.91 -6.86
N ALA A 114 -6.04 -11.10 -6.93
CA ALA A 114 -4.61 -11.28 -6.72
C ALA A 114 -3.78 -10.46 -7.72
N MET A 115 -2.59 -10.06 -7.29
CA MET A 115 -1.62 -9.41 -8.17
C MET A 115 -1.24 -10.35 -9.32
N ASN A 116 -1.13 -9.81 -10.54
CA ASN A 116 -0.75 -10.62 -11.68
C ASN A 116 0.73 -11.08 -11.58
N PRO A 117 1.09 -12.21 -12.24
CA PRO A 117 2.44 -12.80 -12.15
C PRO A 117 3.57 -11.88 -12.64
N GLU A 118 3.31 -11.03 -13.64
CA GLU A 118 4.32 -10.10 -14.18
C GLU A 118 4.68 -9.04 -13.13
N LYS A 119 3.69 -8.47 -12.48
CA LYS A 119 3.88 -7.53 -11.38
C LYS A 119 4.58 -8.18 -10.19
N LEU A 120 4.21 -9.42 -9.85
CA LEU A 120 4.88 -10.17 -8.79
C LEU A 120 6.36 -10.39 -9.09
N THR A 121 6.68 -10.70 -10.35
CA THR A 121 8.06 -10.86 -10.80
C THR A 121 8.84 -9.54 -10.70
N LEU A 122 8.27 -8.43 -11.17
CA LEU A 122 8.89 -7.12 -11.04
C LEU A 122 9.11 -6.72 -9.58
N PHE A 123 8.10 -6.90 -8.74
CA PHE A 123 8.19 -6.61 -7.32
C PHE A 123 9.28 -7.47 -6.63
N SER A 124 9.34 -8.77 -6.94
CA SER A 124 10.38 -9.67 -6.43
C SER A 124 11.78 -9.22 -6.85
N ASN A 125 11.95 -8.76 -8.09
CA ASN A 125 13.22 -8.23 -8.58
C ASN A 125 13.60 -6.93 -7.84
N PHE A 126 12.65 -6.02 -7.63
CA PHE A 126 12.86 -4.80 -6.84
C PHE A 126 13.31 -5.15 -5.40
N ILE A 127 12.64 -6.09 -4.75
CA ILE A 127 12.99 -6.51 -3.39
C ILE A 127 14.42 -7.06 -3.32
N ARG A 128 14.76 -7.99 -4.21
CA ARG A 128 16.07 -8.68 -4.19
C ARG A 128 17.24 -7.79 -4.59
N ASN A 129 17.05 -6.97 -5.62
CA ASN A 129 18.14 -6.21 -6.23
C ASN A 129 18.30 -4.81 -5.64
N THR A 130 17.27 -4.30 -4.98
CA THR A 130 17.28 -2.93 -4.44
C THR A 130 16.95 -2.90 -2.96
N TYR A 131 15.76 -3.33 -2.57
CA TYR A 131 15.27 -3.11 -1.21
C TYR A 131 16.12 -3.78 -0.14
N PHE A 132 16.52 -5.04 -0.33
CA PHE A 132 17.40 -5.74 0.61
C PHE A 132 18.80 -5.11 0.68
N ASN A 133 19.30 -4.57 -0.42
CA ASN A 133 20.65 -4.06 -0.51
C ASN A 133 20.86 -2.72 0.21
N VAL A 134 19.80 -2.01 0.56
CA VAL A 134 19.88 -0.72 1.26
C VAL A 134 19.87 -0.86 2.79
N PHE A 135 19.73 -2.06 3.31
CA PHE A 135 19.81 -2.34 4.75
C PHE A 135 21.17 -2.89 5.16
N ARG A 136 21.63 -2.43 6.32
CA ARG A 136 22.81 -2.98 7.03
C ARG A 136 22.40 -3.29 8.48
N SER A 137 22.04 -4.56 8.75
CA SER A 137 21.38 -4.96 9.98
C SER A 137 20.08 -4.16 10.15
N ARG A 138 19.91 -3.44 11.24
CA ARG A 138 18.74 -2.60 11.52
C ARG A 138 18.76 -1.23 10.85
N TYR A 139 19.86 -0.84 10.22
CA TYR A 139 20.02 0.50 9.68
C TYR A 139 19.83 0.55 8.18
N LEU A 140 19.12 1.59 7.74
CA LEU A 140 18.94 1.93 6.34
C LEU A 140 20.13 2.78 5.86
N ASP A 141 20.53 2.59 4.61
CA ASP A 141 21.54 3.45 3.98
C ASP A 141 21.04 4.90 3.93
N PHE A 142 21.92 5.83 4.30
CA PHE A 142 21.61 7.25 4.36
C PHE A 142 21.13 7.83 3.01
N SER A 143 21.73 7.38 1.90
CA SER A 143 21.48 7.93 0.57
C SER A 143 20.06 7.71 0.06
N VAL A 144 19.31 6.72 0.62
CA VAL A 144 17.99 6.33 0.14
C VAL A 144 16.84 6.86 0.98
N THR A 145 17.10 7.78 1.90
CA THR A 145 16.09 8.30 2.83
C THR A 145 15.31 9.50 2.31
N GLY A 146 15.67 9.99 1.11
CA GLY A 146 15.06 11.17 0.53
C GLY A 146 15.08 12.36 1.50
N ARG A 147 13.99 13.11 1.59
CA ARG A 147 13.86 14.23 2.54
C ARG A 147 13.79 13.81 4.01
N GLY A 148 13.74 12.52 4.30
CA GLY A 148 13.79 11.98 5.67
C GLY A 148 15.15 12.15 6.32
N VAL A 149 16.20 12.42 5.56
CA VAL A 149 17.59 12.55 6.02
C VAL A 149 17.78 13.52 7.20
N SER A 150 16.99 14.57 7.28
CA SER A 150 17.04 15.55 8.35
C SER A 150 16.29 15.14 9.63
N ARG A 151 15.60 14.02 9.62
CA ARG A 151 14.77 13.57 10.75
C ARG A 151 15.56 12.63 11.65
N LYS A 152 15.57 12.93 12.94
CA LYS A 152 16.22 12.07 13.94
C LYS A 152 15.60 10.66 13.94
N GLY A 153 16.47 9.65 13.95
CA GLY A 153 16.07 8.23 14.02
C GLY A 153 15.57 7.62 12.71
N THR A 154 15.53 8.35 11.60
CA THR A 154 15.02 7.85 10.30
C THR A 154 15.80 6.64 9.75
N LEU A 155 17.05 6.47 10.14
CA LEU A 155 17.89 5.37 9.66
C LEU A 155 17.71 4.08 10.46
N ASP A 156 17.14 4.14 11.66
CA ASP A 156 16.98 2.98 12.54
C ASP A 156 15.59 2.37 12.35
N TYR A 157 15.53 1.25 11.65
CA TYR A 157 14.30 0.50 11.40
C TYR A 157 14.04 -0.59 12.46
N GLY A 158 14.87 -0.67 13.50
CA GLY A 158 14.69 -1.64 14.58
C GLY A 158 14.83 -3.10 14.10
N ASP A 159 13.80 -3.89 14.28
CA ASP A 159 13.79 -5.29 13.81
C ASP A 159 13.45 -5.37 12.31
N CYS A 160 14.47 -5.22 11.46
CA CYS A 160 14.31 -5.40 10.00
C CYS A 160 13.84 -6.81 9.62
N ALA A 161 14.09 -7.82 10.48
CA ALA A 161 13.58 -9.16 10.22
C ALA A 161 12.04 -9.22 10.25
N ALA A 162 11.38 -8.30 10.97
CA ALA A 162 9.93 -8.20 10.93
C ALA A 162 9.40 -7.74 9.56
N LEU A 163 10.13 -6.84 8.87
CA LEU A 163 9.79 -6.42 7.52
C LEU A 163 9.89 -7.57 6.52
N PHE A 164 10.85 -8.48 6.72
CA PHE A 164 11.13 -9.57 5.79
C PHE A 164 10.37 -10.85 6.07
N ARG A 165 9.83 -11.04 7.28
CA ARG A 165 9.04 -12.24 7.62
C ARG A 165 7.73 -12.35 6.84
N ASN A 166 7.24 -11.26 6.30
CA ASN A 166 5.97 -11.20 5.55
C ASN A 166 6.17 -11.21 4.03
N LEU A 167 7.42 -11.18 3.55
CA LEU A 167 7.78 -11.30 2.13
C LEU A 167 7.88 -12.78 1.72
#